data_dcb1988c04a5d14b0f6d10c397751105
#
_entry.id   dcb1988c04a5d14b0f6d10c397751105
#
_cell.length_a   1.000
_cell.length_b   1.000
_cell.length_c   1.000
_cell.angle_alpha   90.00
_cell.angle_beta   90.00
_cell.angle_gamma   90.00
#
_symmetry.space_group_name_H-M   'P 1'
#
loop_
_entity.id
_entity.type
_entity.pdbx_description
1 polymer ?
#
loop_
_entity_poly.entity_id
_entity_poly.type
_entity_poly.pdbx_seq_one_letter_code
_entity_poly.pdbx_strand_id
1 'polypeptide(L)'
;MFDSLRTLDVTTLRWALSLPHPDWLNTVTTVASALGQWAAVWLGLGALLTVLGRCSWMAYWQLALSILLVFLTVDVVLKPMVARARPADFDAAVVSTIPTPSSYAFPSGHAATAVAGAYGLSRLLPQARYGLWLLAVLIAGSRVYLGVHYPFDVLCGGLVGLACAIFS
;
A
#
# COMPACT_ATOMS: atom_id res chain seq x y z
N MET A 1 -1.42 19.85 18.41
CA MET A 1 -1.80 19.40 17.05
C MET A 1 -1.16 18.04 16.69
N PHE A 2 0.15 17.85 16.80
CA PHE A 2 0.79 16.54 16.51
C PHE A 2 0.33 15.42 17.44
N ASP A 3 0.19 15.70 18.74
CA ASP A 3 -0.30 14.72 19.71
C ASP A 3 -1.75 14.29 19.43
N SER A 4 -2.60 15.23 18.99
CA SER A 4 -3.99 14.92 18.63
C SER A 4 -4.09 14.01 17.41
N LEU A 5 -3.25 14.25 16.39
CA LEU A 5 -3.19 13.39 15.20
C LEU A 5 -2.67 11.98 15.55
N ARG A 6 -1.64 11.91 16.40
CA ARG A 6 -1.12 10.62 16.88
C ARG A 6 -2.17 9.86 17.68
N THR A 7 -2.88 10.53 18.58
CA THR A 7 -3.96 9.92 19.37
C THR A 7 -5.06 9.38 18.45
N LEU A 8 -5.50 10.16 17.47
CA LEU A 8 -6.50 9.74 16.49
C LEU A 8 -6.03 8.49 15.73
N ASP A 9 -4.80 8.48 15.26
CA ASP A 9 -4.22 7.39 14.49
C ASP A 9 -4.16 6.09 15.28
N VAL A 10 -3.67 6.15 16.54
CA VAL A 10 -3.62 5.00 17.45
C VAL A 10 -5.03 4.53 17.83
N THR A 11 -5.96 5.45 18.12
CA THR A 11 -7.34 5.11 18.49
C THR A 11 -8.06 4.42 17.35
N THR A 12 -7.90 4.94 16.11
CA THR A 12 -8.50 4.33 14.91
C THR A 12 -7.93 2.94 14.64
N LEU A 13 -6.61 2.76 14.80
CA LEU A 13 -6.00 1.45 14.68
C LEU A 13 -6.56 0.46 15.73
N ARG A 14 -6.59 0.85 16.99
CA ARG A 14 -7.13 0.00 18.07
C ARG A 14 -8.60 -0.36 17.84
N TRP A 15 -9.39 0.58 17.36
CA TRP A 15 -10.77 0.30 16.96
C TRP A 15 -10.82 -0.72 15.82
N ALA A 16 -10.01 -0.55 14.76
CA ALA A 16 -9.96 -1.49 13.65
C ALA A 16 -9.55 -2.90 14.10
N LEU A 17 -8.59 -3.01 15.04
CA LEU A 17 -8.14 -4.30 15.58
C LEU A 17 -9.13 -4.92 16.59
N SER A 18 -10.06 -4.14 17.14
CA SER A 18 -11.13 -4.66 18.01
C SER A 18 -12.31 -5.25 17.25
N LEU A 19 -12.39 -5.04 15.93
CA LEU A 19 -13.44 -5.62 15.10
C LEU A 19 -13.25 -7.15 15.00
N PRO A 20 -14.33 -7.91 14.71
CA PRO A 20 -14.21 -9.36 14.48
C PRO A 20 -13.22 -9.66 13.34
N HIS A 21 -12.34 -10.63 13.58
CA HIS A 21 -11.34 -11.11 12.62
C HIS A 21 -11.66 -12.55 12.19
N PRO A 22 -12.73 -12.78 11.42
CA PRO A 22 -13.08 -14.13 10.96
C PRO A 22 -12.02 -14.66 9.96
N ASP A 23 -11.83 -15.98 9.93
CA ASP A 23 -10.77 -16.63 9.15
C ASP A 23 -10.79 -16.29 7.66
N TRP A 24 -11.99 -16.17 7.07
CA TRP A 24 -12.11 -15.77 5.66
C TRP A 24 -11.57 -14.35 5.40
N LEU A 25 -11.80 -13.41 6.33
CA LEU A 25 -11.32 -12.03 6.19
C LEU A 25 -9.82 -11.94 6.46
N ASN A 26 -9.31 -12.70 7.43
CA ASN A 26 -7.86 -12.88 7.65
C ASN A 26 -7.18 -13.42 6.38
N THR A 27 -7.78 -14.42 5.74
CA THR A 27 -7.26 -14.99 4.49
C THR A 27 -7.26 -13.96 3.36
N VAL A 28 -8.38 -13.27 3.14
CA VAL A 28 -8.52 -12.25 2.09
C VAL A 28 -7.50 -11.12 2.27
N THR A 29 -7.37 -10.60 3.49
CA THR A 29 -6.44 -9.49 3.77
C THR A 29 -4.99 -9.91 3.69
N THR A 30 -4.65 -11.13 4.11
CA THR A 30 -3.29 -11.69 3.95
C THR A 30 -2.94 -11.88 2.49
N VAL A 31 -3.86 -12.43 1.68
CA VAL A 31 -3.66 -12.58 0.22
C VAL A 31 -3.53 -11.22 -0.44
N ALA A 32 -4.40 -10.25 -0.11
CA ALA A 32 -4.30 -8.90 -0.64
C ALA A 32 -2.96 -8.24 -0.31
N SER A 33 -2.50 -8.39 0.94
CA SER A 33 -1.17 -7.94 1.36
C SER A 33 -0.04 -8.61 0.57
N ALA A 34 -0.11 -9.93 0.36
CA ALA A 34 0.89 -10.67 -0.42
C ALA A 34 0.92 -10.24 -1.89
N LEU A 35 -0.23 -9.98 -2.52
CA LEU A 35 -0.32 -9.44 -3.88
C LEU A 35 0.33 -8.07 -4.01
N GLY A 36 0.27 -7.24 -2.95
CA GLY A 36 0.94 -5.94 -2.90
C GLY A 36 2.45 -6.01 -2.68
N GLN A 37 2.99 -7.19 -2.33
CA GLN A 37 4.41 -7.35 -2.05
C GLN A 37 5.26 -7.02 -3.28
N TRP A 38 6.25 -6.13 -3.11
CA TRP A 38 7.16 -5.69 -4.19
C TRP A 38 6.43 -5.13 -5.43
N ALA A 39 5.20 -4.64 -5.27
CA ALA A 39 4.35 -4.22 -6.38
C ALA A 39 4.08 -5.33 -7.43
N ALA A 40 4.24 -6.61 -7.06
CA ALA A 40 4.28 -7.73 -8.00
C ALA A 40 3.01 -7.82 -8.85
N VAL A 41 1.83 -7.63 -8.26
CA VAL A 41 0.55 -7.68 -8.99
C VAL A 41 0.48 -6.60 -10.07
N TRP A 42 0.97 -5.40 -9.80
CA TRP A 42 0.90 -4.27 -10.73
C TRP A 42 1.86 -4.43 -11.90
N LEU A 43 3.11 -4.80 -11.60
CA LEU A 43 4.12 -5.06 -12.64
C LEU A 43 3.77 -6.30 -13.45
N GLY A 44 3.27 -7.36 -12.80
CA GLY A 44 2.83 -8.58 -13.48
C GLY A 44 1.64 -8.34 -14.41
N LEU A 45 0.62 -7.60 -13.97
CA LEU A 45 -0.51 -7.23 -14.84
C LEU A 45 -0.06 -6.34 -16.00
N GLY A 46 0.80 -5.34 -15.74
CA GLY A 46 1.36 -4.49 -16.78
C GLY A 46 2.14 -5.29 -17.83
N ALA A 47 3.00 -6.21 -17.39
CA ALA A 47 3.77 -7.08 -18.28
C ALA A 47 2.85 -7.99 -19.11
N LEU A 48 1.87 -8.63 -18.46
CA LEU A 48 0.89 -9.49 -19.15
C LEU A 48 0.13 -8.72 -20.22
N LEU A 49 -0.36 -7.51 -19.91
CA LEU A 49 -1.08 -6.67 -20.87
C LEU A 49 -0.19 -6.27 -22.05
N THR A 50 1.08 -6.03 -21.80
CA THR A 50 2.06 -5.70 -22.86
C THR A 50 2.30 -6.89 -23.77
N VAL A 51 2.50 -8.09 -23.20
CA VAL A 51 2.69 -9.33 -23.98
C VAL A 51 1.43 -9.66 -24.80
N LEU A 52 0.23 -9.41 -24.26
CA LEU A 52 -1.03 -9.59 -24.97
C LEU A 52 -1.34 -8.49 -26.00
N GLY A 53 -0.43 -7.54 -26.23
CA GLY A 53 -0.61 -6.43 -27.16
C GLY A 53 -1.69 -5.41 -26.73
N ARG A 54 -2.12 -5.45 -25.46
CA ARG A 54 -3.12 -4.53 -24.90
C ARG A 54 -2.53 -3.23 -24.36
N CYS A 55 -1.20 -3.19 -24.21
CA CYS A 55 -0.44 -2.08 -23.68
C CYS A 55 0.86 -1.94 -24.45
N SER A 56 1.33 -0.71 -24.67
CA SER A 56 2.64 -0.48 -25.29
C SER A 56 3.77 -0.71 -24.27
N TRP A 57 4.96 -1.06 -24.77
CA TRP A 57 6.16 -1.15 -23.93
C TRP A 57 6.49 0.19 -23.24
N MET A 58 6.22 1.31 -23.89
CA MET A 58 6.40 2.63 -23.28
C MET A 58 5.52 2.81 -22.05
N ALA A 59 4.24 2.44 -22.13
CA ALA A 59 3.32 2.53 -21.01
C ALA A 59 3.69 1.57 -19.85
N TYR A 60 4.22 0.39 -20.18
CA TYR A 60 4.78 -0.51 -19.16
C TYR A 60 5.98 0.12 -18.43
N TRP A 61 6.89 0.74 -19.18
CA TRP A 61 8.05 1.42 -18.57
C TRP A 61 7.65 2.64 -17.74
N GLN A 62 6.60 3.37 -18.11
CA GLN A 62 6.04 4.43 -17.29
C GLN A 62 5.48 3.88 -15.95
N LEU A 63 4.75 2.76 -16.01
CA LEU A 63 4.29 2.07 -14.79
C LEU A 63 5.49 1.64 -13.91
N ALA A 64 6.49 1.02 -14.50
CA ALA A 64 7.69 0.58 -13.80
C ALA A 64 8.46 1.76 -13.19
N LEU A 65 8.56 2.88 -13.91
CA LEU A 65 9.15 4.12 -13.40
C LEU A 65 8.36 4.68 -12.22
N SER A 66 7.02 4.70 -12.29
CA SER A 66 6.18 5.11 -11.17
C SER A 66 6.49 4.29 -9.91
N ILE A 67 6.57 2.96 -10.06
CA ILE A 67 6.86 2.05 -8.94
C ILE A 67 8.29 2.28 -8.41
N LEU A 68 9.26 2.50 -9.27
CA LEU A 68 10.63 2.84 -8.88
C LEU A 68 10.67 4.16 -8.11
N LEU A 69 9.98 5.20 -8.59
CA LEU A 69 9.88 6.48 -7.89
C LEU A 69 9.23 6.33 -6.51
N VAL A 70 8.19 5.50 -6.40
CA VAL A 70 7.59 5.16 -5.09
C VAL A 70 8.61 4.51 -4.18
N PHE A 71 9.36 3.51 -4.65
CA PHE A 71 10.38 2.84 -3.84
C PHE A 71 11.45 3.83 -3.37
N LEU A 72 12.00 4.63 -4.27
CA LEU A 72 13.03 5.63 -3.92
C LEU A 72 12.49 6.66 -2.92
N THR A 73 11.29 7.19 -3.16
CA THR A 73 10.69 8.21 -2.28
C THR A 73 10.31 7.62 -0.92
N VAL A 74 9.62 6.49 -0.89
CA VAL A 74 9.10 5.89 0.34
C VAL A 74 10.18 5.17 1.12
N ASP A 75 10.85 4.18 0.51
CA ASP A 75 11.71 3.26 1.25
C ASP A 75 13.12 3.82 1.46
N VAL A 76 13.65 4.59 0.50
CA VAL A 76 15.01 5.14 0.59
C VAL A 76 15.02 6.50 1.30
N VAL A 77 14.01 7.36 1.08
CA VAL A 77 14.03 8.73 1.62
C VAL A 77 13.11 8.86 2.84
N LEU A 78 11.79 8.70 2.68
CA LEU A 78 10.83 9.07 3.72
C LEU A 78 10.88 8.17 4.95
N LYS A 79 11.01 6.86 4.79
CA LYS A 79 11.08 5.94 5.94
C LYS A 79 12.27 6.22 6.86
N PRO A 80 13.50 6.37 6.38
CA PRO A 80 14.63 6.72 7.24
C PRO A 80 14.50 8.12 7.86
N MET A 81 13.95 9.09 7.12
CA MET A 81 13.76 10.46 7.63
C MET A 81 12.76 10.54 8.79
N VAL A 82 11.64 9.83 8.69
CA VAL A 82 10.58 9.87 9.72
C VAL A 82 10.82 8.87 10.83
N ALA A 83 11.43 7.71 10.51
CA ALA A 83 11.79 6.63 11.43
C ALA A 83 10.67 6.22 12.40
N ARG A 84 9.41 6.20 11.94
CA ARG A 84 8.24 5.88 12.74
C ARG A 84 8.24 4.40 13.13
N ALA A 85 8.16 4.10 14.43
CA ALA A 85 7.99 2.75 14.93
C ALA A 85 6.65 2.14 14.47
N ARG A 86 6.63 0.83 14.22
CA ARG A 86 5.40 0.12 13.86
C ARG A 86 4.47 -0.04 15.05
N PRO A 87 3.16 -0.31 14.80
CA PRO A 87 2.20 -0.50 15.87
C PRO A 87 2.63 -1.51 16.93
N ALA A 88 3.08 -2.70 16.53
CA ALA A 88 3.53 -3.76 17.44
C ALA A 88 4.83 -3.41 18.20
N ASP A 89 5.71 -2.58 17.63
CA ASP A 89 6.93 -2.13 18.29
C ASP A 89 6.66 -0.99 19.30
N PHE A 90 5.55 -0.28 19.10
CA PHE A 90 5.16 0.84 19.95
C PHE A 90 4.21 0.44 21.08
N ASP A 91 3.31 -0.53 20.84
CA ASP A 91 2.28 -0.95 21.76
C ASP A 91 2.22 -2.49 21.82
N ALA A 92 2.72 -3.07 22.90
CA ALA A 92 2.74 -4.51 23.10
C ALA A 92 1.34 -5.18 23.11
N ALA A 93 0.27 -4.38 23.27
CA ALA A 93 -1.11 -4.87 23.14
C ALA A 93 -1.53 -5.06 21.67
N VAL A 94 -0.78 -4.52 20.72
CA VAL A 94 -1.03 -4.70 19.28
C VAL A 94 -0.34 -5.96 18.79
N VAL A 95 -1.12 -6.98 18.50
CA VAL A 95 -0.64 -8.22 17.88
C VAL A 95 -0.90 -8.15 16.38
N SER A 96 0.16 -8.13 15.59
CA SER A 96 0.02 -8.20 14.13
C SER A 96 -0.30 -9.63 13.68
N THR A 97 -1.24 -9.77 12.73
CA THR A 97 -1.65 -11.08 12.19
C THR A 97 -0.59 -11.72 11.29
N ILE A 98 0.34 -10.91 10.78
CA ILE A 98 1.47 -11.34 9.94
C ILE A 98 2.79 -10.89 10.58
N PRO A 99 3.94 -11.48 10.20
CA PRO A 99 5.24 -11.02 10.66
C PRO A 99 5.43 -9.51 10.40
N THR A 100 5.83 -8.77 11.45
CA THR A 100 6.08 -7.34 11.35
C THR A 100 7.31 -7.10 10.47
N PRO A 101 7.17 -6.31 9.39
CA PRO A 101 8.32 -5.98 8.54
C PRO A 101 9.39 -5.20 9.32
N SER A 102 10.67 -5.43 9.04
CA SER A 102 11.79 -4.78 9.72
C SER A 102 12.01 -3.31 9.37
N SER A 103 11.33 -2.78 8.32
CA SER A 103 11.41 -1.37 7.95
C SER A 103 10.46 -0.51 8.76
N TYR A 104 10.68 0.81 8.79
CA TYR A 104 9.82 1.79 9.45
C TYR A 104 8.38 1.81 8.93
N ALA A 105 7.44 2.29 9.77
CA ALA A 105 6.02 2.29 9.45
C ALA A 105 5.60 3.35 8.43
N PHE A 106 6.13 4.57 8.54
CA PHE A 106 5.67 5.72 7.76
C PHE A 106 6.60 6.07 6.59
N PRO A 107 6.04 6.35 5.41
CA PRO A 107 4.69 6.01 4.97
C PRO A 107 4.59 4.54 4.49
N SER A 108 3.34 4.05 4.25
CA SER A 108 3.13 2.68 3.80
C SER A 108 3.52 2.48 2.33
N GLY A 109 4.55 1.67 2.08
CA GLY A 109 4.98 1.32 0.71
C GLY A 109 3.94 0.51 -0.06
N HIS A 110 3.20 -0.41 0.61
CA HIS A 110 2.11 -1.15 -0.02
C HIS A 110 0.99 -0.23 -0.50
N ALA A 111 0.58 0.76 0.30
CA ALA A 111 -0.42 1.73 -0.11
C ALA A 111 0.07 2.61 -1.26
N ALA A 112 1.33 3.04 -1.22
CA ALA A 112 1.93 3.86 -2.26
C ALA A 112 2.00 3.11 -3.60
N THR A 113 2.52 1.89 -3.62
CA THR A 113 2.59 1.07 -4.84
C THR A 113 1.21 0.66 -5.33
N ALA A 114 0.25 0.40 -4.42
CA ALA A 114 -1.11 0.05 -4.80
C ALA A 114 -1.82 1.20 -5.52
N VAL A 115 -1.72 2.41 -5.01
CA VAL A 115 -2.31 3.61 -5.64
C VAL A 115 -1.61 3.94 -6.95
N ALA A 116 -0.27 3.90 -7.00
CA ALA A 116 0.48 4.15 -8.24
C ALA A 116 0.14 3.12 -9.32
N GLY A 117 0.08 1.83 -8.97
CA GLY A 117 -0.27 0.75 -9.89
C GLY A 117 -1.70 0.86 -10.42
N ALA A 118 -2.66 1.10 -9.51
CA ALA A 118 -4.07 1.27 -9.91
C ALA A 118 -4.25 2.51 -10.80
N TYR A 119 -3.61 3.63 -10.50
CA TYR A 119 -3.65 4.83 -11.32
C TYR A 119 -3.09 4.55 -12.73
N GLY A 120 -1.87 4.01 -12.83
CA GLY A 120 -1.23 3.71 -14.10
C GLY A 120 -2.05 2.75 -14.95
N LEU A 121 -2.45 1.58 -14.40
CA LEU A 121 -3.21 0.58 -15.13
C LEU A 121 -4.64 1.03 -15.46
N SER A 122 -5.30 1.84 -14.62
CA SER A 122 -6.65 2.32 -14.92
C SER A 122 -6.70 3.31 -16.10
N ARG A 123 -5.59 3.97 -16.42
CA ARG A 123 -5.46 4.79 -17.63
C ARG A 123 -5.31 3.93 -18.88
N LEU A 124 -4.69 2.77 -18.76
CA LEU A 124 -4.48 1.82 -19.85
C LEU A 124 -5.70 0.93 -20.11
N LEU A 125 -6.45 0.62 -19.05
CA LEU A 125 -7.65 -0.22 -19.05
C LEU A 125 -8.82 0.48 -18.35
N PRO A 126 -9.43 1.51 -18.96
CA PRO A 126 -10.53 2.25 -18.33
C PRO A 126 -11.72 1.38 -17.92
N GLN A 127 -11.95 0.26 -18.64
CA GLN A 127 -13.03 -0.69 -18.34
C GLN A 127 -12.81 -1.42 -17.01
N ALA A 128 -11.54 -1.67 -16.63
CA ALA A 128 -11.17 -2.36 -15.40
C ALA A 128 -10.93 -1.40 -14.21
N ARG A 129 -11.05 -0.08 -14.41
CA ARG A 129 -10.64 0.93 -13.41
C ARG A 129 -11.20 0.67 -12.01
N TYR A 130 -12.47 0.35 -11.90
CA TYR A 130 -13.10 0.14 -10.59
C TYR A 130 -12.54 -1.10 -9.87
N GLY A 131 -12.29 -2.18 -10.61
CA GLY A 131 -11.65 -3.38 -10.05
C GLY A 131 -10.20 -3.12 -9.61
N LEU A 132 -9.44 -2.35 -10.41
CA LEU A 132 -8.06 -1.97 -10.06
C LEU A 132 -8.00 -1.10 -8.80
N TRP A 133 -8.90 -0.10 -8.69
CA TRP A 133 -8.99 0.73 -7.50
C TRP A 133 -9.51 -0.04 -6.28
N LEU A 134 -10.47 -0.97 -6.46
CA LEU A 134 -10.90 -1.86 -5.38
C LEU A 134 -9.75 -2.72 -4.88
N LEU A 135 -8.94 -3.30 -5.77
CA LEU A 135 -7.75 -4.06 -5.40
C LEU A 135 -6.75 -3.18 -4.63
N ALA A 136 -6.52 -1.93 -5.08
CA ALA A 136 -5.64 -1.01 -4.37
C ALA A 136 -6.14 -0.70 -2.94
N VAL A 137 -7.44 -0.46 -2.78
CA VAL A 137 -8.07 -0.24 -1.47
C VAL A 137 -7.94 -1.48 -0.58
N LEU A 138 -8.14 -2.68 -1.13
CA LEU A 138 -7.96 -3.93 -0.39
C LEU A 138 -6.51 -4.13 0.06
N ILE A 139 -5.53 -3.89 -0.82
CA ILE A 139 -4.10 -3.98 -0.46
C ILE A 139 -3.76 -2.93 0.61
N ALA A 140 -4.16 -1.68 0.43
CA ALA A 140 -3.87 -0.61 1.37
C ALA A 140 -4.56 -0.83 2.73
N GLY A 141 -5.85 -1.17 2.72
CA GLY A 141 -6.66 -1.44 3.92
C GLY A 141 -6.17 -2.66 4.70
N SER A 142 -5.70 -3.70 3.99
CA SER A 142 -5.13 -4.89 4.64
C SER A 142 -4.00 -4.54 5.61
N ARG A 143 -3.25 -3.45 5.36
CA ARG A 143 -2.10 -3.08 6.20
C ARG A 143 -2.51 -2.58 7.58
N VAL A 144 -3.67 -1.90 7.66
CA VAL A 144 -4.27 -1.48 8.95
C VAL A 144 -4.91 -2.68 9.64
N TYR A 145 -5.71 -3.46 8.89
CA TYR A 145 -6.39 -4.64 9.40
C TYR A 145 -5.43 -5.68 10.00
N LEU A 146 -4.28 -5.91 9.35
CA LEU A 146 -3.25 -6.84 9.80
C LEU A 146 -2.35 -6.26 10.93
N GLY A 147 -2.59 -5.02 11.39
CA GLY A 147 -1.88 -4.39 12.50
C GLY A 147 -0.44 -3.96 12.22
N VAL A 148 -0.02 -3.85 10.96
CA VAL A 148 1.37 -3.52 10.60
C VAL A 148 1.62 -2.06 10.23
N HIS A 149 0.55 -1.27 10.02
CA HIS A 149 0.59 0.17 9.75
C HIS A 149 -0.53 0.91 10.45
N TYR A 150 -0.30 2.16 10.77
CA TYR A 150 -1.34 3.08 11.18
C TYR A 150 -2.14 3.60 9.98
N PRO A 151 -3.41 4.05 10.19
CA PRO A 151 -4.22 4.65 9.12
C PRO A 151 -3.53 5.80 8.37
N PHE A 152 -2.83 6.71 9.08
CA PHE A 152 -2.10 7.80 8.44
C PHE A 152 -0.91 7.35 7.61
N ASP A 153 -0.23 6.24 7.96
CA ASP A 153 0.83 5.67 7.12
C ASP A 153 0.27 5.27 5.76
N VAL A 154 -0.94 4.69 5.76
CA VAL A 154 -1.64 4.23 4.56
C VAL A 154 -2.13 5.39 3.71
N LEU A 155 -2.75 6.39 4.33
CA LEU A 155 -3.24 7.59 3.62
C LEU A 155 -2.09 8.36 2.99
N CYS A 156 -1.04 8.67 3.76
CA CYS A 156 0.14 9.37 3.23
C CYS A 156 0.87 8.55 2.17
N GLY A 157 0.99 7.23 2.37
CA GLY A 157 1.52 6.33 1.36
C GLY A 157 0.75 6.43 0.05
N GLY A 158 -0.57 6.36 0.10
CA GLY A 158 -1.44 6.52 -1.07
C GLY A 158 -1.24 7.85 -1.79
N LEU A 159 -1.14 8.96 -1.05
CA LEU A 159 -0.88 10.29 -1.63
C LEU A 159 0.49 10.37 -2.31
N VAL A 160 1.53 9.83 -1.68
CA VAL A 160 2.87 9.75 -2.29
C VAL A 160 2.83 8.91 -3.56
N GLY A 161 2.16 7.75 -3.53
CA GLY A 161 2.01 6.88 -4.69
C GLY A 161 1.30 7.57 -5.85
N LEU A 162 0.22 8.31 -5.56
CA LEU A 162 -0.49 9.09 -6.57
C LEU A 162 0.40 10.17 -7.18
N ALA A 163 1.12 10.92 -6.35
CA ALA A 163 2.06 11.93 -6.82
C ALA A 163 3.13 11.32 -7.75
N CYS A 164 3.80 10.24 -7.32
CA CYS A 164 4.79 9.56 -8.17
C CYS A 164 4.19 9.11 -9.51
N ALA A 165 2.93 8.63 -9.53
CA ALA A 165 2.29 8.16 -10.74
C ALA A 165 1.80 9.27 -11.68
N ILE A 166 1.56 10.47 -11.17
CA ILE A 166 1.20 11.65 -12.00
C ILE A 166 2.44 12.22 -12.70
N PHE A 167 3.60 12.17 -12.03
CA PHE A 167 4.84 12.78 -12.53
C PHE A 167 5.76 11.79 -13.27
N SER A 168 5.35 10.54 -13.46
CA SER A 168 6.04 9.55 -14.29
C SER A 168 5.41 9.48 -15.69
#